data_0434d5cb2738ce754d0b154650a25528
#
_entry.id   0434d5cb2738ce754d0b154650a25528
#
_cell.length_a   1.000
_cell.length_b   1.000
_cell.length_c   1.000
_cell.angle_alpha   90.00
_cell.angle_beta   90.00
_cell.angle_gamma   90.00
#
_symmetry.space_group_name_H-M   'P 1'
#
loop_
_entity.id
_entity.type
_entity.pdbx_description
1 polymer ?
#
loop_
_entity_poly.entity_id
_entity_poly.type
_entity_poly.pdbx_seq_one_letter_code
_entity_poly.pdbx_strand_id
1 'polypeptide(L)'
;EGDAPLQRTFNRTVIYEMHVRGFTRHLSAGVPPELAGTYAGLAEKIPYLLDLGITAVELLPVFAFDSQDAPAGLINYWGYSPVSFFAPHTAYSAKGDVLGAIDEFRDMVKALHRAGIEVILDVVYNHTAEGDAGGPTFCFRGLDNATWYRLDAGDKNRCENLTGCGNTLNVAHPVVTQFVLDSLRF
;
A
#
# COMPACT_ATOMS: atom_id res chain seq x y z
N GLU A 1 -10.56 6.82 -17.18
CA GLU A 1 -11.96 6.90 -17.63
C GLU A 1 -12.44 5.50 -18.04
N GLY A 2 -13.70 5.14 -17.73
CA GLY A 2 -14.33 3.88 -18.15
C GLY A 2 -14.10 2.67 -17.21
N ASP A 3 -13.41 2.83 -16.10
CA ASP A 3 -13.30 1.80 -15.07
C ASP A 3 -14.37 2.00 -13.99
N ALA A 4 -14.93 0.90 -13.49
CA ALA A 4 -15.95 0.90 -12.45
C ALA A 4 -15.85 -0.35 -11.57
N PRO A 5 -16.26 -0.26 -10.29
CA PRO A 5 -16.35 -1.41 -9.41
C PRO A 5 -17.24 -2.52 -9.99
N LEU A 6 -16.79 -3.76 -9.91
CA LEU A 6 -17.51 -4.93 -10.44
C LEU A 6 -18.75 -5.32 -9.62
N GLN A 7 -18.81 -4.87 -8.34
CA GLN A 7 -19.93 -5.10 -7.41
C GLN A 7 -20.31 -6.59 -7.28
N ARG A 8 -19.31 -7.48 -7.23
CA ARG A 8 -19.52 -8.90 -7.05
C ARG A 8 -20.09 -9.18 -5.65
N THR A 9 -21.03 -10.09 -5.55
CA THR A 9 -21.60 -10.47 -4.26
C THR A 9 -20.60 -11.29 -3.45
N PHE A 10 -20.48 -11.01 -2.16
CA PHE A 10 -19.47 -11.61 -1.27
C PHE A 10 -19.49 -13.14 -1.26
N ASN A 11 -20.67 -13.75 -1.34
CA ASN A 11 -20.82 -15.22 -1.37
C ASN A 11 -20.30 -15.89 -2.67
N ARG A 12 -19.85 -15.09 -3.65
CA ARG A 12 -19.25 -15.53 -4.92
C ARG A 12 -17.81 -15.06 -5.06
N THR A 13 -17.22 -14.52 -4.00
CA THR A 13 -15.87 -13.98 -4.00
C THR A 13 -14.88 -15.02 -3.53
N VAL A 14 -13.85 -15.26 -4.35
CA VAL A 14 -12.67 -16.08 -4.01
C VAL A 14 -11.48 -15.14 -4.02
N ILE A 15 -10.94 -14.85 -2.84
CA ILE A 15 -9.87 -13.88 -2.64
C ILE A 15 -8.51 -14.59 -2.70
N TYR A 16 -7.57 -14.01 -3.43
CA TYR A 16 -6.16 -14.39 -3.42
C TYR A 16 -5.35 -13.23 -2.85
N GLU A 17 -4.89 -13.39 -1.62
CA GLU A 17 -3.97 -12.42 -0.99
C GLU A 17 -2.58 -12.58 -1.56
N MET A 18 -1.93 -11.48 -1.93
CA MET A 18 -0.60 -11.51 -2.53
C MET A 18 0.21 -10.24 -2.27
N HIS A 19 1.52 -10.43 -2.26
CA HIS A 19 2.48 -9.33 -2.29
C HIS A 19 2.88 -9.03 -3.74
N VAL A 20 2.73 -7.80 -4.22
CA VAL A 20 3.00 -7.42 -5.62
C VAL A 20 4.36 -7.93 -6.10
N ARG A 21 5.43 -7.60 -5.35
CA ARG A 21 6.79 -8.04 -5.72
C ARG A 21 6.98 -9.54 -5.56
N GLY A 22 6.47 -10.15 -4.48
CA GLY A 22 6.65 -11.57 -4.21
C GLY A 22 6.00 -12.47 -5.23
N PHE A 23 4.84 -12.06 -5.75
CA PHE A 23 4.03 -12.88 -6.64
C PHE A 23 4.71 -13.25 -7.96
N THR A 24 5.51 -12.32 -8.53
CA THR A 24 6.14 -12.55 -9.83
C THR A 24 7.67 -12.48 -9.81
N ARG A 25 8.31 -12.26 -8.65
CA ARG A 25 9.77 -12.07 -8.57
C ARG A 25 10.59 -13.32 -8.91
N HIS A 26 10.08 -14.51 -8.59
CA HIS A 26 10.78 -15.75 -8.85
C HIS A 26 10.65 -16.17 -10.32
N LEU A 27 11.70 -16.74 -10.88
CA LEU A 27 11.74 -17.16 -12.30
C LEU A 27 10.62 -18.11 -12.72
N SER A 28 10.11 -18.94 -11.76
CA SER A 28 8.99 -19.84 -12.02
C SER A 28 7.66 -19.12 -12.29
N ALA A 29 7.57 -17.81 -12.05
CA ALA A 29 6.40 -17.03 -12.41
C ALA A 29 6.20 -16.94 -13.93
N GLY A 30 7.29 -17.09 -14.71
CA GLY A 30 7.23 -17.10 -16.19
C GLY A 30 6.88 -15.73 -16.79
N VAL A 31 7.11 -14.64 -16.05
CA VAL A 31 6.97 -13.28 -16.60
C VAL A 31 8.30 -12.77 -17.14
N PRO A 32 8.32 -11.79 -18.07
CA PRO A 32 9.54 -11.16 -18.52
C PRO A 32 10.38 -10.64 -17.35
N PRO A 33 11.71 -10.81 -17.33
CA PRO A 33 12.57 -10.40 -16.21
C PRO A 33 12.44 -8.93 -15.81
N GLU A 34 12.22 -8.04 -16.78
CA GLU A 34 12.02 -6.61 -16.60
C GLU A 34 10.70 -6.26 -15.91
N LEU A 35 9.72 -7.16 -15.96
CA LEU A 35 8.41 -7.01 -15.29
C LEU A 35 8.33 -7.77 -13.96
N ALA A 36 9.35 -8.59 -13.64
CA ALA A 36 9.33 -9.44 -12.45
C ALA A 36 9.27 -8.62 -11.15
N GLY A 37 8.21 -8.79 -10.37
CA GLY A 37 7.98 -8.09 -9.11
C GLY A 37 7.36 -6.71 -9.28
N THR A 38 6.69 -6.43 -10.39
CA THR A 38 6.04 -5.15 -10.68
C THR A 38 4.52 -5.28 -10.86
N TYR A 39 3.82 -4.14 -10.89
CA TYR A 39 2.38 -4.08 -11.20
C TYR A 39 2.09 -4.66 -12.59
N ALA A 40 2.92 -4.32 -13.58
CA ALA A 40 2.80 -4.88 -14.93
C ALA A 40 3.01 -6.40 -14.93
N GLY A 41 4.01 -6.89 -14.19
CA GLY A 41 4.25 -8.34 -14.05
C GLY A 41 3.09 -9.07 -13.37
N LEU A 42 2.40 -8.44 -12.43
CA LEU A 42 1.18 -9.00 -11.84
C LEU A 42 0.07 -9.09 -12.90
N ALA A 43 -0.11 -8.07 -13.72
CA ALA A 43 -1.10 -8.06 -14.80
C ALA A 43 -0.87 -9.20 -15.83
N GLU A 44 0.38 -9.57 -16.11
CA GLU A 44 0.71 -10.73 -16.97
C GLU A 44 0.18 -12.07 -16.41
N LYS A 45 -0.10 -12.13 -15.10
CA LYS A 45 -0.62 -13.33 -14.43
C LYS A 45 -2.15 -13.42 -14.40
N ILE A 46 -2.87 -12.48 -14.99
CA ILE A 46 -4.35 -12.52 -15.06
C ILE A 46 -4.88 -13.85 -15.63
N PRO A 47 -4.33 -14.42 -16.72
CA PRO A 47 -4.78 -15.72 -17.21
C PRO A 47 -4.64 -16.85 -16.17
N TYR A 48 -3.54 -16.86 -15.41
CA TYR A 48 -3.32 -17.81 -14.33
C TYR A 48 -4.36 -17.65 -13.20
N LEU A 49 -4.65 -16.41 -12.80
CA LEU A 49 -5.65 -16.13 -11.77
C LEU A 49 -7.06 -16.56 -12.19
N LEU A 50 -7.41 -16.35 -13.45
CA LEU A 50 -8.69 -16.82 -14.02
C LEU A 50 -8.77 -18.35 -14.06
N ASP A 51 -7.72 -19.03 -14.48
CA ASP A 51 -7.65 -20.51 -14.51
C ASP A 51 -7.78 -21.11 -13.10
N LEU A 52 -7.22 -20.42 -12.09
CA LEU A 52 -7.35 -20.77 -10.68
C LEU A 52 -8.74 -20.49 -10.10
N GLY A 53 -9.60 -19.75 -10.83
CA GLY A 53 -10.95 -19.39 -10.39
C GLY A 53 -11.01 -18.22 -9.41
N ILE A 54 -9.96 -17.38 -9.36
CA ILE A 54 -9.89 -16.20 -8.50
C ILE A 54 -10.82 -15.10 -9.02
N THR A 55 -11.53 -14.45 -8.11
CA THR A 55 -12.47 -13.38 -8.43
C THR A 55 -12.13 -12.05 -7.79
N ALA A 56 -11.21 -12.05 -6.82
CA ALA A 56 -10.65 -10.85 -6.22
C ALA A 56 -9.19 -11.11 -5.84
N VAL A 57 -8.33 -10.12 -6.02
CA VAL A 57 -6.98 -10.11 -5.46
C VAL A 57 -6.94 -9.13 -4.30
N GLU A 58 -6.32 -9.53 -3.18
CA GLU A 58 -6.01 -8.66 -2.06
C GLU A 58 -4.51 -8.37 -2.07
N LEU A 59 -4.18 -7.10 -2.29
CA LEU A 59 -2.78 -6.68 -2.38
C LEU A 59 -2.29 -6.22 -1.01
N LEU A 60 -1.23 -6.86 -0.50
CA LEU A 60 -0.44 -6.34 0.62
C LEU A 60 -0.02 -4.89 0.33
N PRO A 61 0.37 -4.09 1.34
CA PRO A 61 0.47 -2.63 1.20
C PRO A 61 1.17 -2.17 -0.07
N VAL A 62 0.48 -1.31 -0.82
CA VAL A 62 0.97 -0.71 -2.07
C VAL A 62 1.29 0.77 -1.93
N PHE A 63 0.98 1.40 -0.79
CA PHE A 63 1.41 2.76 -0.51
C PHE A 63 2.93 2.88 -0.51
N ALA A 64 3.45 4.06 -0.83
CA ALA A 64 4.87 4.35 -0.67
C ALA A 64 5.26 4.19 0.80
N PHE A 65 6.20 3.30 1.09
CA PHE A 65 6.66 2.96 2.43
C PHE A 65 8.18 3.10 2.54
N ASP A 66 8.68 3.18 3.78
CA ASP A 66 10.12 3.19 4.03
C ASP A 66 10.69 1.77 3.98
N SER A 67 11.46 1.49 2.93
CA SER A 67 12.11 0.20 2.76
C SER A 67 13.27 -0.03 3.75
N GLN A 68 13.76 1.01 4.43
CA GLN A 68 14.84 0.93 5.40
C GLN A 68 14.34 0.72 6.83
N ASP A 69 13.03 0.86 7.08
CA ASP A 69 12.41 0.59 8.37
C ASP A 69 12.36 -0.93 8.64
N ALA A 70 13.54 -1.48 8.95
CA ALA A 70 13.76 -2.90 9.23
C ALA A 70 14.99 -3.10 10.10
N PRO A 71 15.12 -4.24 10.80
CA PRO A 71 16.32 -4.58 11.52
C PRO A 71 17.58 -4.57 10.63
N ALA A 72 18.74 -4.32 11.24
CA ALA A 72 20.02 -4.25 10.52
C ALA A 72 20.26 -5.48 9.62
N GLY A 73 20.60 -5.23 8.36
CA GLY A 73 20.83 -6.26 7.34
C GLY A 73 19.58 -6.79 6.65
N LEU A 74 18.39 -6.29 7.01
CA LEU A 74 17.13 -6.60 6.36
C LEU A 74 16.55 -5.37 5.68
N ILE A 75 15.52 -5.58 4.88
CA ILE A 75 14.70 -4.52 4.29
C ILE A 75 13.25 -4.72 4.71
N ASN A 76 12.48 -3.64 4.81
CA ASN A 76 11.05 -3.73 4.98
C ASN A 76 10.44 -4.31 3.69
N TYR A 77 10.03 -5.57 3.76
CA TYR A 77 9.44 -6.30 2.64
C TYR A 77 7.93 -6.10 2.57
N TRP A 78 7.27 -6.09 3.73
CA TRP A 78 5.81 -6.13 3.81
C TRP A 78 5.12 -4.79 3.52
N GLY A 79 5.82 -3.66 3.73
CA GLY A 79 5.30 -2.33 3.43
C GLY A 79 4.38 -1.71 4.48
N TYR A 80 4.29 -2.29 5.69
CA TYR A 80 3.46 -1.73 6.79
C TYR A 80 4.11 -0.55 7.50
N SER A 81 4.79 0.32 6.77
CA SER A 81 5.45 1.53 7.28
C SER A 81 5.27 2.68 6.29
N PRO A 82 4.04 3.23 6.18
CA PRO A 82 3.70 4.17 5.12
C PRO A 82 4.38 5.52 5.30
N VAL A 83 4.91 6.04 4.18
CA VAL A 83 5.47 7.40 4.05
C VAL A 83 4.48 8.32 3.35
N SER A 84 3.74 7.79 2.36
CA SER A 84 2.72 8.56 1.62
C SER A 84 1.48 7.70 1.36
N PHE A 85 0.32 8.32 1.55
CA PHE A 85 -1.00 7.69 1.34
C PHE A 85 -1.61 8.01 -0.03
N PHE A 86 -0.93 8.82 -0.87
CA PHE A 86 -1.39 9.25 -2.19
C PHE A 86 -0.44 8.80 -3.32
N ALA A 87 0.49 7.91 -3.04
CA ALA A 87 1.42 7.41 -4.05
C ALA A 87 1.63 5.90 -3.88
N PRO A 88 1.59 5.13 -4.96
CA PRO A 88 2.01 3.74 -4.92
C PRO A 88 3.52 3.63 -4.77
N HIS A 89 3.97 2.50 -4.21
CA HIS A 89 5.39 2.22 -4.00
C HIS A 89 6.11 2.07 -5.34
N THR A 90 7.05 2.97 -5.63
CA THR A 90 7.73 3.06 -6.93
C THR A 90 8.57 1.82 -7.27
N ALA A 91 9.10 1.11 -6.26
CA ALA A 91 9.85 -0.12 -6.48
C ALA A 91 8.99 -1.30 -6.98
N TYR A 92 7.67 -1.15 -7.02
CA TYR A 92 6.74 -2.09 -7.64
C TYR A 92 6.37 -1.70 -9.08
N SER A 93 7.02 -0.71 -9.66
CA SER A 93 6.81 -0.30 -11.05
C SER A 93 8.04 -0.59 -11.91
N ALA A 94 7.80 -1.07 -13.12
CA ALA A 94 8.84 -1.23 -14.14
C ALA A 94 9.33 0.12 -14.69
N LYS A 95 8.53 1.19 -14.56
CA LYS A 95 8.87 2.54 -15.05
C LYS A 95 9.83 3.31 -14.14
N GLY A 96 9.90 2.95 -12.85
CA GLY A 96 10.90 3.47 -11.91
C GLY A 96 10.74 4.93 -11.45
N ASP A 97 9.72 5.65 -11.92
CA ASP A 97 9.39 7.01 -11.49
C ASP A 97 7.99 7.07 -10.86
N VAL A 98 7.69 8.15 -10.13
CA VAL A 98 6.44 8.28 -9.37
C VAL A 98 5.20 8.32 -10.27
N LEU A 99 5.22 9.10 -11.34
CA LEU A 99 4.09 9.21 -12.26
C LEU A 99 3.88 7.91 -13.02
N GLY A 100 4.95 7.29 -13.49
CA GLY A 100 4.92 5.99 -14.13
C GLY A 100 4.39 4.90 -13.20
N ALA A 101 4.70 4.95 -11.91
CA ALA A 101 4.17 4.00 -10.93
C ALA A 101 2.66 4.16 -10.72
N ILE A 102 2.16 5.40 -10.69
CA ILE A 102 0.70 5.67 -10.61
C ILE A 102 -0.02 5.12 -11.84
N ASP A 103 0.51 5.39 -13.03
CA ASP A 103 -0.09 4.92 -14.27
C ASP A 103 -0.07 3.39 -14.35
N GLU A 104 1.06 2.77 -14.03
CA GLU A 104 1.21 1.31 -14.08
C GLU A 104 0.29 0.60 -13.07
N PHE A 105 0.17 1.15 -11.86
CA PHE A 105 -0.78 0.65 -10.87
C PHE A 105 -2.23 0.74 -11.36
N ARG A 106 -2.64 1.89 -11.91
CA ARG A 106 -3.98 2.08 -12.48
C ARG A 106 -4.24 1.17 -13.68
N ASP A 107 -3.25 0.95 -14.52
CA ASP A 107 -3.36 0.06 -15.68
C ASP A 107 -3.54 -1.40 -15.24
N MET A 108 -2.81 -1.84 -14.21
CA MET A 108 -2.99 -3.15 -13.58
C MET A 108 -4.42 -3.33 -13.05
N VAL A 109 -4.93 -2.35 -12.26
CA VAL A 109 -6.30 -2.39 -11.71
C VAL A 109 -7.33 -2.50 -12.82
N LYS A 110 -7.22 -1.66 -13.86
CA LYS A 110 -8.12 -1.72 -15.03
C LYS A 110 -8.03 -3.06 -15.77
N ALA A 111 -6.84 -3.65 -15.87
CA ALA A 111 -6.67 -4.95 -16.51
C ALA A 111 -7.36 -6.06 -15.70
N LEU A 112 -7.23 -6.06 -14.38
CA LEU A 112 -7.92 -6.97 -13.47
C LEU A 112 -9.44 -6.80 -13.56
N HIS A 113 -9.95 -5.57 -13.50
CA HIS A 113 -11.39 -5.29 -13.62
C HIS A 113 -11.95 -5.76 -14.98
N ARG A 114 -11.25 -5.50 -16.09
CA ARG A 114 -11.65 -6.01 -17.42
C ARG A 114 -11.71 -7.54 -17.48
N ALA A 115 -10.88 -8.21 -16.69
CA ALA A 115 -10.89 -9.68 -16.56
C ALA A 115 -11.94 -10.19 -15.57
N GLY A 116 -12.72 -9.31 -14.93
CA GLY A 116 -13.72 -9.66 -13.92
C GLY A 116 -13.14 -10.00 -12.55
N ILE A 117 -11.91 -9.54 -12.25
CA ILE A 117 -11.25 -9.71 -10.96
C ILE A 117 -11.27 -8.37 -10.22
N GLU A 118 -11.85 -8.36 -9.00
CA GLU A 118 -11.85 -7.21 -8.11
C GLU A 118 -10.48 -7.01 -7.46
N VAL A 119 -10.17 -5.78 -7.03
CA VAL A 119 -8.94 -5.45 -6.32
C VAL A 119 -9.29 -4.93 -4.93
N ILE A 120 -8.71 -5.56 -3.91
CA ILE A 120 -8.77 -5.15 -2.51
C ILE A 120 -7.38 -4.66 -2.13
N LEU A 121 -7.31 -3.53 -1.45
CA LEU A 121 -6.05 -2.97 -0.96
C LEU A 121 -5.96 -3.13 0.55
N ASP A 122 -4.90 -3.76 1.03
CA ASP A 122 -4.53 -3.72 2.45
C ASP A 122 -3.93 -2.34 2.74
N VAL A 123 -4.59 -1.58 3.61
CA VAL A 123 -4.26 -0.18 3.88
C VAL A 123 -3.89 0.04 5.34
N VAL A 124 -2.87 0.89 5.58
CA VAL A 124 -2.34 1.20 6.90
C VAL A 124 -2.63 2.65 7.22
N TYR A 125 -3.66 2.93 8.05
CA TYR A 125 -4.02 4.27 8.48
C TYR A 125 -3.87 4.50 9.99
N ASN A 126 -3.23 3.58 10.69
CA ASN A 126 -3.09 3.65 12.15
C ASN A 126 -1.74 4.23 12.59
N HIS A 127 -0.70 4.21 11.74
CA HIS A 127 0.64 4.74 12.02
C HIS A 127 1.36 5.15 10.73
N THR A 128 2.55 5.71 10.87
CA THR A 128 3.43 6.09 9.77
C THR A 128 4.87 5.63 10.03
N ALA A 129 5.70 5.69 8.99
CA ALA A 129 7.15 5.41 9.05
C ALA A 129 7.94 6.41 9.91
N GLU A 130 7.33 7.45 10.45
CA GLU A 130 8.03 8.40 11.32
C GLU A 130 8.37 7.84 12.71
N GLY A 131 7.85 6.65 13.07
CA GLY A 131 8.22 5.93 14.29
C GLY A 131 7.95 6.72 15.57
N ASP A 132 8.80 6.53 16.58
CA ASP A 132 8.73 7.24 17.87
C ASP A 132 9.50 8.60 17.86
N ALA A 133 9.77 9.17 19.03
CA ALA A 133 10.49 10.44 19.17
C ALA A 133 11.91 10.42 18.61
N GLY A 134 12.53 9.24 18.46
CA GLY A 134 13.84 9.05 17.84
C GLY A 134 13.78 8.74 16.35
N GLY A 135 12.58 8.57 15.80
CA GLY A 135 12.38 8.24 14.38
C GLY A 135 12.57 9.43 13.44
N PRO A 136 12.55 9.17 12.13
CA PRO A 136 12.74 10.21 11.12
C PRO A 136 11.56 11.20 11.11
N THR A 137 11.82 12.38 10.57
CA THR A 137 10.78 13.38 10.24
C THR A 137 10.67 13.46 8.73
N PHE A 138 9.66 12.80 8.16
CA PHE A 138 9.42 12.82 6.71
C PHE A 138 8.51 13.98 6.31
N CYS A 139 7.34 14.11 6.96
CA CYS A 139 6.38 15.17 6.64
C CYS A 139 5.47 15.53 7.83
N PHE A 140 4.65 14.62 8.34
CA PHE A 140 3.54 14.90 9.26
C PHE A 140 4.00 15.51 10.59
N ARG A 141 5.03 14.94 11.18
CA ARG A 141 5.63 15.46 12.42
C ARG A 141 6.18 16.87 12.25
N GLY A 142 6.85 17.12 11.13
CA GLY A 142 7.44 18.42 10.83
C GLY A 142 6.42 19.50 10.49
N LEU A 143 5.25 19.13 9.99
CA LEU A 143 4.18 20.07 9.66
C LEU A 143 3.37 20.48 10.90
N ASP A 144 2.81 19.52 11.60
CA ASP A 144 2.02 19.74 12.84
C ASP A 144 1.86 18.44 13.62
N ASN A 145 2.84 18.14 14.46
CA ASN A 145 2.88 16.90 15.23
C ASN A 145 1.61 16.66 16.05
N ALA A 146 1.04 17.71 16.65
CA ALA A 146 -0.11 17.61 17.55
C ALA A 146 -1.43 17.31 16.82
N THR A 147 -1.55 17.74 15.56
CA THR A 147 -2.71 17.42 14.71
C THR A 147 -2.62 15.98 14.22
N TRP A 148 -1.44 15.57 13.74
CA TRP A 148 -1.27 14.28 13.05
C TRP A 148 -1.16 13.09 13.99
N TYR A 149 -0.56 13.27 15.17
CA TYR A 149 -0.31 12.16 16.08
C TYR A 149 -1.02 12.33 17.41
N ARG A 150 -1.40 11.22 18.00
CA ARG A 150 -1.83 11.17 19.38
C ARG A 150 -0.59 11.31 20.26
N LEU A 151 -0.53 12.39 21.03
CA LEU A 151 0.60 12.69 21.90
C LEU A 151 0.32 12.25 23.34
N ASP A 152 1.36 11.75 24.02
CA ASP A 152 1.29 11.41 25.44
C ASP A 152 0.82 12.60 26.28
N ALA A 153 -0.04 12.35 27.26
CA ALA A 153 -0.61 13.41 28.09
C ALA A 153 0.42 14.08 29.00
N GLY A 154 1.42 13.33 29.44
CA GLY A 154 2.48 13.80 30.35
C GLY A 154 3.70 14.37 29.62
N ASP A 155 3.95 13.94 28.40
CA ASP A 155 5.11 14.39 27.60
C ASP A 155 4.73 14.56 26.13
N LYS A 156 4.46 15.78 25.70
CA LYS A 156 4.06 16.12 24.33
C LYS A 156 5.16 15.92 23.27
N ASN A 157 6.39 15.58 23.68
CA ASN A 157 7.43 15.17 22.74
C ASN A 157 7.31 13.68 22.34
N ARG A 158 6.42 12.94 22.98
CA ARG A 158 6.20 11.51 22.74
C ARG A 158 4.83 11.24 22.12
N CYS A 159 4.78 10.34 21.18
CA CYS A 159 3.51 9.82 20.66
C CYS A 159 3.00 8.69 21.56
N GLU A 160 1.67 8.58 21.70
CA GLU A 160 1.06 7.33 22.16
C GLU A 160 1.41 6.21 21.16
N ASN A 161 1.88 5.08 21.68
CA ASN A 161 2.27 3.93 20.86
C ASN A 161 1.24 2.80 21.01
N LEU A 162 -0.01 3.05 20.57
CA LEU A 162 -1.09 2.06 20.61
C LEU A 162 -0.94 1.00 19.52
N THR A 163 -0.18 1.31 18.47
CA THR A 163 0.02 0.44 17.31
C THR A 163 1.19 -0.51 17.47
N GLY A 164 2.09 -0.25 18.42
CA GLY A 164 3.37 -0.94 18.55
C GLY A 164 4.47 -0.46 17.59
N CYS A 165 4.15 0.49 16.69
CA CYS A 165 5.06 0.99 15.64
C CYS A 165 5.69 2.35 15.98
N GLY A 166 5.62 2.79 17.24
CA GLY A 166 6.24 4.02 17.73
C GLY A 166 5.34 5.25 17.70
N ASN A 167 4.33 5.29 16.84
CA ASN A 167 3.34 6.36 16.79
C ASN A 167 1.92 5.84 16.54
N THR A 168 0.95 6.70 16.77
CA THR A 168 -0.46 6.46 16.48
C THR A 168 -1.03 7.69 15.79
N LEU A 169 -1.55 7.55 14.58
CA LEU A 169 -2.24 8.64 13.90
C LEU A 169 -3.50 9.07 14.65
N ASN A 170 -3.70 10.36 14.74
CA ASN A 170 -4.85 10.98 15.43
C ASN A 170 -6.07 11.01 14.50
N VAL A 171 -6.56 9.82 14.11
CA VAL A 171 -7.68 9.68 13.17
C VAL A 171 -9.00 10.26 13.69
N ALA A 172 -9.10 10.59 14.98
CA ALA A 172 -10.23 11.32 15.54
C ALA A 172 -10.17 12.82 15.24
N HIS A 173 -9.02 13.36 14.84
CA HIS A 173 -8.90 14.77 14.47
C HIS A 173 -9.51 15.01 13.07
N PRO A 174 -10.38 16.01 12.88
CA PRO A 174 -11.10 16.23 11.61
C PRO A 174 -10.18 16.34 10.38
N VAL A 175 -9.03 16.98 10.52
CA VAL A 175 -8.03 17.12 9.43
C VAL A 175 -7.49 15.75 9.02
N VAL A 176 -7.15 14.89 9.99
CA VAL A 176 -6.62 13.55 9.72
C VAL A 176 -7.69 12.65 9.14
N THR A 177 -8.93 12.72 9.69
CA THR A 177 -10.08 12.00 9.13
C THR A 177 -10.29 12.39 7.66
N GLN A 178 -10.31 13.69 7.35
CA GLN A 178 -10.50 14.16 5.98
C GLN A 178 -9.36 13.69 5.06
N PHE A 179 -8.12 13.76 5.51
CA PHE A 179 -6.95 13.27 4.79
C PHE A 179 -7.06 11.78 4.44
N VAL A 180 -7.50 10.94 5.39
CA VAL A 180 -7.74 9.50 5.15
C VAL A 180 -8.84 9.29 4.12
N LEU A 181 -9.96 10.03 4.24
CA LEU A 181 -11.05 9.96 3.28
C LEU A 181 -10.62 10.39 1.87
N ASP A 182 -9.78 11.40 1.76
CA ASP A 182 -9.27 11.87 0.48
C ASP A 182 -8.31 10.84 -0.15
N SER A 183 -7.47 10.19 0.67
CA SER A 183 -6.63 9.08 0.20
C SER A 183 -7.46 7.88 -0.31
N LEU A 184 -8.56 7.56 0.36
CA LEU A 184 -9.47 6.49 -0.06
C LEU A 184 -10.24 6.80 -1.36
N ARG A 185 -10.32 8.08 -1.74
CA ARG A 185 -10.99 8.53 -2.97
C ARG A 185 -10.03 8.72 -4.14
N PHE A 186 -8.74 8.86 -3.83
CA PHE A 186 -7.70 9.05 -4.82
C PHE A 186 -7.44 7.81 -5.67
#